data_41136e2ebe6e849db4e33bed02c3d88f
#
_entry.id   41136e2ebe6e849db4e33bed02c3d88f
#
_cell.length_a   1.000
_cell.length_b   1.000
_cell.length_c   1.000
_cell.angle_alpha   90.00
_cell.angle_beta   90.00
_cell.angle_gamma   90.00
#
_symmetry.space_group_name_H-M   'P 1'
#
loop_
_entity.id
_entity.type
_entity.pdbx_description
1 polymer ?
#
loop_
_entity_poly.entity_id
_entity_poly.type
_entity_poly.pdbx_seq_one_letter_code
_entity_poly.pdbx_strand_id
1 'polypeptide(L)'
;GFQVMGFSDHAPYAGVHTPGERMDKEALEGYIASVKALQKKYEKEIEIRIGLEFEYFEDQLLELLEYRDRFDYMIIGQHGPALYEPEFYEANTDEDVLRYANLIRKACEKGLPDIIAHPDLFMFSKPQWTPACEEAARIICQSACDAGIPIEINLNGLKYGKRQIGEEWRYTYPYRAFWKVAEQYPVDVVYGLDAHTPEKYADKKCFEIVDHEIVYGLNLHKRTKLMFEKKL
;
A
#
# COMPACT_ATOMS: atom_id res chain seq x y z
N GLY A 1 -17.76 -10.92 9.83
CA GLY A 1 -16.74 -10.07 10.45
C GLY A 1 -15.35 -10.46 9.99
N PHE A 2 -14.36 -9.60 10.22
CA PHE A 2 -12.96 -9.91 9.94
C PHE A 2 -12.45 -10.98 10.92
N GLN A 3 -11.59 -11.87 10.42
CA GLN A 3 -10.95 -12.91 11.23
C GLN A 3 -9.53 -12.50 11.66
N VAL A 4 -8.89 -11.64 10.86
CA VAL A 4 -7.56 -11.11 11.11
C VAL A 4 -7.61 -9.58 10.92
N MET A 5 -6.95 -8.85 11.81
CA MET A 5 -6.76 -7.40 11.71
C MET A 5 -5.27 -7.08 11.80
N GLY A 6 -4.76 -6.34 10.85
CA GLY A 6 -3.40 -5.79 10.88
C GLY A 6 -3.41 -4.32 11.23
N PHE A 7 -2.49 -3.91 12.10
CA PHE A 7 -2.15 -2.51 12.32
C PHE A 7 -0.86 -2.22 11.58
N SER A 8 -0.83 -1.18 10.76
CA SER A 8 0.33 -0.78 9.95
C SER A 8 0.41 0.73 9.88
N ASP A 9 0.81 1.34 10.99
CA ASP A 9 1.05 2.77 11.02
C ASP A 9 2.31 3.13 10.21
N HIS A 10 2.42 4.39 9.76
CA HIS A 10 3.56 4.85 8.96
C HIS A 10 4.87 4.71 9.72
N ALA A 11 5.84 4.04 9.10
CA ALA A 11 7.13 3.76 9.69
C ALA A 11 7.87 5.05 10.08
N PRO A 12 8.37 5.16 11.31
CA PRO A 12 9.21 6.28 11.69
C PRO A 12 10.62 6.13 11.10
N TYR A 13 11.28 7.24 10.82
CA TYR A 13 12.68 7.28 10.41
C TYR A 13 13.48 8.17 11.38
N ALA A 14 14.73 7.78 11.64
CA ALA A 14 15.58 8.51 12.57
C ALA A 14 15.77 9.98 12.14
N GLY A 15 15.48 10.90 13.06
CA GLY A 15 15.61 12.35 12.81
C GLY A 15 14.50 12.94 11.94
N VAL A 16 13.47 12.18 11.57
CA VAL A 16 12.30 12.67 10.82
C VAL A 16 11.16 12.95 11.78
N HIS A 17 10.62 14.17 11.72
CA HIS A 17 9.49 14.61 12.50
C HIS A 17 8.45 15.25 11.59
N THR A 18 7.38 14.52 11.28
CA THR A 18 6.26 14.97 10.44
C THR A 18 4.93 14.69 11.16
N PRO A 19 4.55 15.55 12.13
CA PRO A 19 3.37 15.33 12.95
C PRO A 19 2.09 15.19 12.11
N GLY A 20 1.31 14.14 12.39
CA GLY A 20 0.08 13.85 11.67
C GLY A 20 0.25 13.02 10.39
N GLU A 21 1.49 12.78 9.95
CA GLU A 21 1.80 11.94 8.79
C GLU A 21 2.37 10.59 9.22
N ARG A 22 3.30 10.59 10.14
CA ARG A 22 3.93 9.38 10.70
C ARG A 22 4.24 9.52 12.17
N MET A 23 4.42 8.40 12.87
CA MET A 23 4.87 8.42 14.25
C MET A 23 6.34 8.86 14.34
N ASP A 24 6.70 9.48 15.45
CA ASP A 24 8.10 9.72 15.78
C ASP A 24 8.80 8.42 16.19
N LYS A 25 10.11 8.34 16.01
CA LYS A 25 10.90 7.14 16.36
C LYS A 25 10.73 6.74 17.83
N GLU A 26 10.63 7.73 18.72
CA GLU A 26 10.44 7.55 20.16
C GLU A 26 9.07 6.92 20.51
N ALA A 27 8.08 7.07 19.64
CA ALA A 27 6.74 6.51 19.84
C ALA A 27 6.65 5.01 19.46
N LEU A 28 7.63 4.47 18.74
CA LEU A 28 7.59 3.12 18.18
C LEU A 28 7.36 2.03 19.22
N GLU A 29 8.07 2.09 20.36
CA GLU A 29 7.89 1.10 21.42
C GLU A 29 6.50 1.18 22.06
N GLY A 30 5.94 2.39 22.18
CA GLY A 30 4.57 2.61 22.65
C GLY A 30 3.53 2.03 21.68
N TYR A 31 3.74 2.20 20.37
CA TYR A 31 2.91 1.59 19.34
C TYR A 31 2.90 0.05 19.46
N ILE A 32 4.09 -0.56 19.49
CA ILE A 32 4.22 -2.02 19.62
C ILE A 32 3.55 -2.52 20.91
N ALA A 33 3.79 -1.86 22.04
CA ALA A 33 3.18 -2.25 23.32
C ALA A 33 1.65 -2.16 23.29
N SER A 34 1.11 -1.12 22.66
CA SER A 34 -0.33 -0.91 22.52
C SER A 34 -0.98 -2.01 21.68
N VAL A 35 -0.42 -2.37 20.53
CA VAL A 35 -0.95 -3.45 19.70
C VAL A 35 -0.81 -4.80 20.38
N LYS A 36 0.29 -5.09 21.08
CA LYS A 36 0.45 -6.32 21.89
C LYS A 36 -0.60 -6.42 22.99
N ALA A 37 -0.97 -5.31 23.62
CA ALA A 37 -2.05 -5.30 24.61
C ALA A 37 -3.40 -5.66 23.96
N LEU A 38 -3.67 -5.17 22.74
CA LEU A 38 -4.86 -5.55 21.98
C LEU A 38 -4.84 -7.03 21.57
N GLN A 39 -3.70 -7.55 21.10
CA GLN A 39 -3.53 -8.97 20.79
C GLN A 39 -3.94 -9.84 21.99
N LYS A 40 -3.44 -9.52 23.18
CA LYS A 40 -3.78 -10.25 24.42
C LYS A 40 -5.25 -10.09 24.80
N LYS A 41 -5.79 -8.87 24.69
CA LYS A 41 -7.18 -8.57 25.06
C LYS A 41 -8.19 -9.33 24.21
N TYR A 42 -7.94 -9.44 22.91
CA TYR A 42 -8.87 -10.00 21.93
C TYR A 42 -8.46 -11.37 21.37
N GLU A 43 -7.51 -12.06 22.02
CA GLU A 43 -6.91 -13.32 21.53
C GLU A 43 -7.90 -14.44 21.17
N LYS A 44 -9.11 -14.42 21.78
CA LYS A 44 -10.18 -15.38 21.52
C LYS A 44 -11.21 -14.93 20.49
N GLU A 45 -11.14 -13.68 20.06
CA GLU A 45 -12.15 -13.05 19.20
C GLU A 45 -11.62 -12.80 17.80
N ILE A 46 -10.38 -12.32 17.68
CA ILE A 46 -9.76 -11.94 16.39
C ILE A 46 -8.25 -12.08 16.48
N GLU A 47 -7.64 -12.55 15.40
CA GLU A 47 -6.19 -12.52 15.26
C GLU A 47 -5.73 -11.09 14.95
N ILE A 48 -4.84 -10.52 15.77
CA ILE A 48 -4.27 -9.19 15.55
C ILE A 48 -2.81 -9.33 15.17
N ARG A 49 -2.37 -8.60 14.13
CA ARG A 49 -1.00 -8.55 13.62
C ARG A 49 -0.42 -7.16 13.77
N ILE A 50 0.87 -7.08 14.06
CA ILE A 50 1.62 -5.82 14.16
C ILE A 50 2.43 -5.66 12.90
N GLY A 51 2.18 -4.59 12.15
CA GLY A 51 2.94 -4.24 10.95
C GLY A 51 3.37 -2.79 10.95
N LEU A 52 4.02 -2.41 9.87
CA LEU A 52 4.31 -1.03 9.51
C LEU A 52 3.99 -0.82 8.02
N GLU A 53 3.50 0.37 7.69
CA GLU A 53 3.53 0.87 6.33
C GLU A 53 4.80 1.71 6.16
N PHE A 54 5.63 1.38 5.18
CA PHE A 54 6.91 2.03 4.97
C PHE A 54 7.06 2.52 3.54
N GLU A 55 7.93 3.50 3.36
CA GLU A 55 8.43 3.98 2.09
C GLU A 55 9.89 3.52 1.93
N TYR A 56 10.27 3.17 0.72
CA TYR A 56 11.65 2.78 0.46
C TYR A 56 12.49 4.03 0.17
N PHE A 57 13.42 4.29 1.07
CA PHE A 57 14.49 5.26 0.90
C PHE A 57 15.84 4.55 1.07
N GLU A 58 16.73 4.71 0.11
CA GLU A 58 18.02 4.00 0.08
C GLU A 58 18.87 4.26 1.32
N ASP A 59 18.86 5.50 1.80
CA ASP A 59 19.57 5.96 2.98
C ASP A 59 18.99 5.44 4.31
N GLN A 60 17.76 4.92 4.28
CA GLN A 60 17.06 4.35 5.43
C GLN A 60 17.06 2.80 5.42
N LEU A 61 17.77 2.16 4.50
CA LEU A 61 17.73 0.71 4.31
C LEU A 61 18.07 -0.08 5.58
N LEU A 62 19.07 0.33 6.34
CA LEU A 62 19.45 -0.39 7.56
C LEU A 62 18.34 -0.38 8.60
N GLU A 63 17.63 0.72 8.75
CA GLU A 63 16.49 0.85 9.64
C GLU A 63 15.30 -0.01 9.18
N LEU A 64 15.03 -0.03 7.88
CA LEU A 64 13.98 -0.87 7.30
C LEU A 64 14.26 -2.37 7.50
N LEU A 65 15.52 -2.80 7.40
CA LEU A 65 15.92 -4.18 7.69
C LEU A 65 15.73 -4.52 9.18
N GLU A 66 16.03 -3.59 10.10
CA GLU A 66 15.73 -3.76 11.52
C GLU A 66 14.23 -3.93 11.77
N TYR A 67 13.38 -3.11 11.12
CA TYR A 67 11.93 -3.24 11.21
C TYR A 67 11.45 -4.58 10.66
N ARG A 68 12.02 -5.05 9.56
CA ARG A 68 11.65 -6.33 8.95
C ARG A 68 11.73 -7.51 9.93
N ASP A 69 12.68 -7.48 10.84
CA ASP A 69 12.87 -8.52 11.87
C ASP A 69 11.97 -8.36 13.09
N ARG A 70 11.35 -7.18 13.28
CA ARG A 70 10.57 -6.85 14.48
C ARG A 70 9.07 -6.97 14.31
N PHE A 71 8.57 -6.92 13.08
CA PHE A 71 7.15 -6.85 12.76
C PHE A 71 6.65 -8.14 12.12
N ASP A 72 5.37 -8.46 12.33
CA ASP A 72 4.72 -9.63 11.73
C ASP A 72 4.64 -9.49 10.21
N TYR A 73 4.49 -8.25 9.69
CA TYR A 73 4.43 -7.93 8.28
C TYR A 73 4.82 -6.47 8.03
N MET A 74 5.20 -6.17 6.79
CA MET A 74 5.48 -4.81 6.34
C MET A 74 4.79 -4.55 5.00
N ILE A 75 4.17 -3.37 4.88
CA ILE A 75 3.49 -2.92 3.66
C ILE A 75 4.32 -1.80 3.05
N ILE A 76 4.66 -1.89 1.75
CA ILE A 76 5.22 -0.73 1.06
C ILE A 76 4.10 0.16 0.53
N GLY A 77 4.00 1.37 1.09
CA GLY A 77 3.17 2.47 0.63
C GLY A 77 4.06 3.64 0.21
N GLN A 78 4.52 3.64 -1.05
CA GLN A 78 5.46 4.66 -1.51
C GLN A 78 4.74 5.99 -1.76
N HIS A 79 4.91 6.97 -0.88
CA HIS A 79 4.29 8.29 -1.01
C HIS A 79 5.23 9.33 -1.62
N GLY A 80 6.50 9.31 -1.26
CA GLY A 80 7.49 10.26 -1.74
C GLY A 80 8.69 9.63 -2.43
N PRO A 81 9.40 10.38 -3.26
CA PRO A 81 10.62 9.90 -3.92
C PRO A 81 11.84 9.89 -3.00
N ALA A 82 11.85 10.72 -1.99
CA ALA A 82 12.82 10.81 -0.90
C ALA A 82 12.21 11.57 0.27
N LEU A 83 12.82 11.47 1.44
CA LEU A 83 12.45 12.29 2.59
C LEU A 83 12.55 13.78 2.23
N TYR A 84 11.54 14.54 2.60
CA TYR A 84 11.46 16.00 2.37
C TYR A 84 11.35 16.44 0.90
N GLU A 85 11.18 15.52 -0.06
CA GLU A 85 10.79 15.85 -1.43
C GLU A 85 9.26 15.82 -1.58
N PRO A 86 8.70 16.56 -2.59
CA PRO A 86 7.26 16.51 -2.87
C PRO A 86 6.74 15.09 -3.10
N GLU A 87 5.60 14.79 -2.53
CA GLU A 87 5.00 13.46 -2.65
C GLU A 87 4.46 13.19 -4.05
N PHE A 88 4.35 11.90 -4.38
CA PHE A 88 3.78 11.42 -5.64
C PHE A 88 2.28 11.77 -5.82
N TYR A 89 1.59 12.23 -4.79
CA TYR A 89 0.26 12.81 -4.93
C TYR A 89 0.25 14.06 -5.82
N GLU A 90 1.34 14.82 -5.85
CA GLU A 90 1.51 16.01 -6.67
C GLU A 90 2.26 15.72 -7.98
N ALA A 91 2.95 14.58 -8.05
CA ALA A 91 3.73 14.17 -9.20
C ALA A 91 2.83 13.83 -10.39
N ASN A 92 3.15 14.35 -11.55
CA ASN A 92 2.37 14.08 -12.77
C ASN A 92 3.24 13.87 -14.01
N THR A 93 4.56 13.85 -13.87
CA THR A 93 5.49 13.58 -14.97
C THR A 93 5.65 12.07 -15.21
N ASP A 94 6.12 11.69 -16.40
CA ASP A 94 6.44 10.29 -16.70
C ASP A 94 7.68 9.80 -15.93
N GLU A 95 8.60 10.72 -15.61
CA GLU A 95 9.78 10.44 -14.80
C GLU A 95 9.39 10.06 -13.36
N ASP A 96 8.49 10.83 -12.74
CA ASP A 96 7.99 10.54 -11.39
C ASP A 96 7.30 9.18 -11.32
N VAL A 97 6.47 8.87 -12.33
CA VAL A 97 5.78 7.57 -12.42
C VAL A 97 6.77 6.41 -12.46
N LEU A 98 7.82 6.50 -13.28
CA LEU A 98 8.85 5.48 -13.36
C LEU A 98 9.72 5.44 -12.09
N ARG A 99 9.98 6.58 -11.45
CA ARG A 99 10.69 6.66 -10.17
C ARG A 99 9.91 5.94 -9.09
N TYR A 100 8.60 6.18 -8.99
CA TYR A 100 7.68 5.48 -8.09
C TYR A 100 7.80 3.96 -8.21
N ALA A 101 7.63 3.43 -9.43
CA ALA A 101 7.69 2.01 -9.68
C ALA A 101 9.07 1.39 -9.36
N ASN A 102 10.16 2.11 -9.66
CA ASN A 102 11.51 1.66 -9.39
C ASN A 102 11.85 1.63 -7.88
N LEU A 103 11.28 2.51 -7.07
CA LEU A 103 11.44 2.46 -5.61
C LEU A 103 10.74 1.22 -5.04
N ILE A 104 9.52 0.91 -5.49
CA ILE A 104 8.81 -0.32 -5.12
C ILE A 104 9.60 -1.55 -5.54
N ARG A 105 10.13 -1.59 -6.78
CA ARG A 105 10.98 -2.68 -7.25
C ARG A 105 12.19 -2.89 -6.34
N LYS A 106 12.92 -1.83 -6.01
CA LYS A 106 14.08 -1.91 -5.11
C LYS A 106 13.72 -2.48 -3.74
N ALA A 107 12.59 -2.07 -3.16
CA ALA A 107 12.12 -2.61 -1.89
C ALA A 107 11.83 -4.13 -1.99
N CYS A 108 11.19 -4.56 -3.09
CA CYS A 108 10.93 -5.98 -3.36
C CYS A 108 12.23 -6.78 -3.51
N GLU A 109 13.21 -6.26 -4.26
CA GLU A 109 14.55 -6.86 -4.42
C GLU A 109 15.30 -7.04 -3.09
N LYS A 110 15.01 -6.20 -2.08
CA LYS A 110 15.55 -6.31 -0.71
C LYS A 110 14.73 -7.23 0.19
N GLY A 111 13.60 -7.77 -0.27
CA GLY A 111 12.74 -8.63 0.53
C GLY A 111 12.06 -7.90 1.70
N LEU A 112 11.84 -6.60 1.58
CA LEU A 112 11.27 -5.78 2.64
C LEU A 112 9.75 -5.93 2.77
N PRO A 113 8.93 -5.78 1.69
CA PRO A 113 7.49 -5.81 1.81
C PRO A 113 6.89 -7.22 1.81
N ASP A 114 5.75 -7.36 2.46
CA ASP A 114 4.84 -8.49 2.34
C ASP A 114 3.63 -8.15 1.47
N ILE A 115 3.36 -6.85 1.25
CA ILE A 115 2.25 -6.34 0.42
C ILE A 115 2.74 -5.06 -0.26
N ILE A 116 2.30 -4.82 -1.50
CA ILE A 116 2.42 -3.51 -2.15
C ILE A 116 1.07 -2.81 -2.03
N ALA A 117 1.02 -1.75 -1.23
CA ALA A 117 -0.16 -0.91 -1.06
C ALA A 117 -0.34 0.06 -2.23
N HIS A 118 -1.59 0.42 -2.53
CA HIS A 118 -1.98 1.43 -3.54
C HIS A 118 -0.99 1.54 -4.72
N PRO A 119 -0.73 0.45 -5.47
CA PRO A 119 0.34 0.38 -6.48
C PRO A 119 0.13 1.37 -7.64
N ASP A 120 -1.04 1.95 -7.76
CA ASP A 120 -1.46 2.92 -8.77
C ASP A 120 -1.61 4.36 -8.22
N LEU A 121 -1.01 4.64 -7.03
CA LEU A 121 -1.04 5.95 -6.40
C LEU A 121 -0.51 7.08 -7.32
N PHE A 122 0.44 6.77 -8.19
CA PHE A 122 0.96 7.72 -9.17
C PHE A 122 -0.12 8.30 -10.11
N MET A 123 -1.31 7.68 -10.17
CA MET A 123 -2.45 8.21 -10.91
C MET A 123 -3.27 9.26 -10.13
N PHE A 124 -2.90 9.57 -8.89
CA PHE A 124 -3.64 10.49 -8.03
C PHE A 124 -3.91 11.84 -8.69
N SER A 125 -2.90 12.46 -9.28
CA SER A 125 -3.00 13.74 -10.00
C SER A 125 -2.60 13.65 -11.47
N LYS A 126 -2.15 12.47 -11.95
CA LYS A 126 -1.72 12.30 -13.34
C LYS A 126 -2.91 12.47 -14.29
N PRO A 127 -2.83 13.42 -15.25
CA PRO A 127 -3.98 13.80 -16.05
C PRO A 127 -4.41 12.74 -17.08
N GLN A 128 -3.51 11.83 -17.45
CA GLN A 128 -3.78 10.78 -18.44
C GLN A 128 -2.86 9.57 -18.26
N TRP A 129 -3.32 8.41 -18.71
CA TRP A 129 -2.49 7.21 -18.80
C TRP A 129 -1.52 7.32 -19.98
N THR A 130 -0.22 7.14 -19.69
CA THR A 130 0.87 7.24 -20.68
C THR A 130 1.59 5.91 -20.84
N PRO A 131 2.45 5.73 -21.85
CA PRO A 131 3.32 4.56 -21.94
C PRO A 131 4.21 4.35 -20.69
N ALA A 132 4.61 5.43 -20.02
CA ALA A 132 5.35 5.33 -18.75
C ALA A 132 4.49 4.78 -17.61
N CYS A 133 3.19 5.10 -17.57
CA CYS A 133 2.26 4.50 -16.62
C CYS A 133 2.11 2.98 -16.85
N GLU A 134 2.03 2.56 -18.11
CA GLU A 134 1.97 1.14 -18.46
C GLU A 134 3.25 0.42 -18.07
N GLU A 135 4.41 1.01 -18.33
CA GLU A 135 5.70 0.45 -17.94
C GLU A 135 5.84 0.37 -16.41
N ALA A 136 5.44 1.41 -15.68
CA ALA A 136 5.41 1.40 -14.22
C ALA A 136 4.53 0.27 -13.66
N ALA A 137 3.34 0.09 -14.22
CA ALA A 137 2.45 -1.01 -13.84
C ALA A 137 3.09 -2.38 -14.08
N ARG A 138 3.80 -2.57 -15.23
CA ARG A 138 4.55 -3.80 -15.53
C ARG A 138 5.67 -4.04 -14.53
N ILE A 139 6.46 -3.02 -14.22
CA ILE A 139 7.54 -3.10 -13.22
C ILE A 139 6.99 -3.54 -11.87
N ILE A 140 5.91 -2.92 -11.40
CA ILE A 140 5.31 -3.23 -10.09
C ILE A 140 4.75 -4.65 -10.07
N CYS A 141 3.96 -5.03 -11.09
CA CYS A 141 3.37 -6.38 -11.16
C CYS A 141 4.45 -7.47 -11.25
N GLN A 142 5.49 -7.25 -12.06
CA GLN A 142 6.61 -8.20 -12.16
C GLN A 142 7.36 -8.31 -10.83
N SER A 143 7.64 -7.17 -10.17
CA SER A 143 8.32 -7.16 -8.87
C SER A 143 7.52 -7.91 -7.79
N ALA A 144 6.19 -7.76 -7.80
CA ALA A 144 5.30 -8.49 -6.90
C ALA A 144 5.34 -10.01 -7.17
N CYS A 145 5.31 -10.42 -8.45
CA CYS A 145 5.44 -11.83 -8.84
C CYS A 145 6.78 -12.42 -8.42
N ASP A 146 7.88 -11.72 -8.69
CA ASP A 146 9.24 -12.17 -8.37
C ASP A 146 9.45 -12.31 -6.85
N ALA A 147 8.84 -11.41 -6.07
CA ALA A 147 8.85 -11.46 -4.61
C ALA A 147 7.80 -12.42 -4.00
N GLY A 148 6.84 -12.90 -4.80
CA GLY A 148 5.75 -13.76 -4.33
C GLY A 148 4.78 -13.07 -3.38
N ILE A 149 4.59 -11.76 -3.51
CA ILE A 149 3.73 -10.94 -2.64
C ILE A 149 2.54 -10.37 -3.41
N PRO A 150 1.40 -10.12 -2.74
CA PRO A 150 0.23 -9.52 -3.36
C PRO A 150 0.38 -8.01 -3.56
N ILE A 151 -0.44 -7.50 -4.50
CA ILE A 151 -0.71 -6.08 -4.68
C ILE A 151 -2.09 -5.73 -4.16
N GLU A 152 -2.26 -4.53 -3.63
CA GLU A 152 -3.48 -4.09 -2.98
C GLU A 152 -4.35 -3.23 -3.88
N ILE A 153 -5.62 -3.61 -4.03
CA ILE A 153 -6.67 -2.67 -4.45
C ILE A 153 -7.03 -1.84 -3.23
N ASN A 154 -6.50 -0.64 -3.14
CA ASN A 154 -6.71 0.23 -1.99
C ASN A 154 -8.02 1.00 -2.12
N LEU A 155 -8.91 0.83 -1.13
CA LEU A 155 -10.25 1.41 -1.12
C LEU A 155 -10.28 2.83 -0.55
N ASN A 156 -9.18 3.29 0.06
CA ASN A 156 -9.11 4.61 0.66
C ASN A 156 -9.10 5.73 -0.39
N GLY A 157 -8.62 5.47 -1.60
CA GLY A 157 -8.67 6.43 -2.71
C GLY A 157 -10.08 6.88 -3.10
N LEU A 158 -11.10 6.07 -2.77
CA LEU A 158 -12.51 6.42 -3.01
C LEU A 158 -13.01 7.54 -2.08
N LYS A 159 -12.34 7.80 -0.96
CA LYS A 159 -12.73 8.83 0.03
C LYS A 159 -12.79 10.24 -0.55
N TYR A 160 -12.01 10.48 -1.60
CA TYR A 160 -11.97 11.78 -2.28
C TYR A 160 -13.13 11.99 -3.26
N GLY A 161 -13.97 10.96 -3.47
CA GLY A 161 -14.99 10.96 -4.51
C GLY A 161 -14.41 11.01 -5.92
N LYS A 162 -15.27 11.04 -6.92
CA LYS A 162 -14.85 11.34 -8.30
C LYS A 162 -14.58 12.84 -8.43
N ARG A 163 -13.55 13.18 -9.17
CA ARG A 163 -13.18 14.55 -9.49
C ARG A 163 -12.61 14.66 -10.90
N GLN A 164 -12.55 15.87 -11.44
CA GLN A 164 -11.91 16.12 -12.72
C GLN A 164 -10.40 15.98 -12.57
N ILE A 165 -9.78 15.06 -13.31
CA ILE A 165 -8.34 14.86 -13.40
C ILE A 165 -7.99 14.73 -14.87
N GLY A 166 -7.33 15.75 -15.43
CA GLY A 166 -7.20 15.87 -16.87
C GLY A 166 -8.58 15.99 -17.54
N GLU A 167 -8.85 15.13 -18.53
CA GLU A 167 -10.13 15.07 -19.23
C GLU A 167 -11.13 14.07 -18.61
N GLU A 168 -10.73 13.32 -17.57
CA GLU A 168 -11.53 12.27 -16.96
C GLU A 168 -12.22 12.73 -15.67
N TRP A 169 -13.48 12.30 -15.48
CA TRP A 169 -14.21 12.38 -14.21
C TRP A 169 -14.10 11.04 -13.49
N ARG A 170 -13.14 10.92 -12.57
CA ARG A 170 -12.76 9.64 -11.98
C ARG A 170 -12.35 9.74 -10.51
N TYR A 171 -12.24 8.59 -9.86
CA TYR A 171 -11.52 8.47 -8.58
C TYR A 171 -10.01 8.68 -8.80
N THR A 172 -9.30 9.06 -7.75
CA THR A 172 -7.85 9.25 -7.80
C THR A 172 -7.12 7.93 -8.03
N TYR A 173 -7.46 6.94 -7.26
CA TYR A 173 -7.14 5.52 -7.36
C TYR A 173 -8.27 4.74 -6.66
N PRO A 174 -8.43 3.41 -6.86
CA PRO A 174 -7.73 2.58 -7.86
C PRO A 174 -8.05 3.01 -9.30
N TYR A 175 -7.08 2.87 -10.21
CA TYR A 175 -7.21 3.29 -11.61
C TYR A 175 -7.27 2.10 -12.57
N ARG A 176 -8.35 1.99 -13.33
CA ARG A 176 -8.67 0.80 -14.14
C ARG A 176 -7.56 0.33 -15.09
N ALA A 177 -6.81 1.25 -15.72
CA ALA A 177 -5.79 0.84 -16.68
C ALA A 177 -4.64 0.08 -16.02
N PHE A 178 -4.28 0.42 -14.76
CA PHE A 178 -3.31 -0.35 -13.98
C PHE A 178 -3.78 -1.80 -13.80
N TRP A 179 -5.04 -2.01 -13.42
CA TRP A 179 -5.61 -3.33 -13.16
C TRP A 179 -5.76 -4.18 -14.43
N LYS A 180 -5.92 -3.56 -15.61
CA LYS A 180 -5.83 -4.24 -16.90
C LYS A 180 -4.41 -4.75 -17.20
N VAL A 181 -3.38 -4.06 -16.75
CA VAL A 181 -2.01 -4.56 -16.82
C VAL A 181 -1.82 -5.70 -15.81
N ALA A 182 -2.27 -5.53 -14.57
CA ALA A 182 -2.15 -6.53 -13.51
C ALA A 182 -2.82 -7.87 -13.88
N GLU A 183 -3.94 -7.85 -14.60
CA GLU A 183 -4.61 -9.06 -15.11
C GLU A 183 -3.71 -9.96 -15.97
N GLN A 184 -2.66 -9.41 -16.58
CA GLN A 184 -1.73 -10.13 -17.44
C GLN A 184 -0.65 -10.89 -16.64
N TYR A 185 -0.61 -10.71 -15.32
CA TYR A 185 0.39 -11.28 -14.42
C TYR A 185 -0.25 -12.27 -13.44
N PRO A 186 0.45 -13.34 -13.06
CA PRO A 186 -0.01 -14.27 -12.03
C PRO A 186 0.19 -13.67 -10.62
N VAL A 187 -0.10 -12.38 -10.45
CA VAL A 187 0.04 -11.67 -9.19
C VAL A 187 -1.25 -11.79 -8.38
N ASP A 188 -1.09 -12.09 -7.10
CA ASP A 188 -2.23 -12.09 -6.20
C ASP A 188 -2.68 -10.68 -5.87
N VAL A 189 -3.99 -10.50 -5.76
CA VAL A 189 -4.63 -9.22 -5.49
C VAL A 189 -5.44 -9.31 -4.21
N VAL A 190 -5.28 -8.33 -3.34
CA VAL A 190 -6.03 -8.20 -2.09
C VAL A 190 -6.75 -6.86 -2.04
N TYR A 191 -7.87 -6.79 -1.30
CA TYR A 191 -8.49 -5.53 -0.97
C TYR A 191 -7.92 -4.99 0.34
N GLY A 192 -7.56 -3.71 0.36
CA GLY A 192 -7.18 -2.99 1.57
C GLY A 192 -8.12 -1.83 1.85
N LEU A 193 -8.55 -1.70 3.08
CA LEU A 193 -9.39 -0.58 3.51
C LEU A 193 -8.57 0.67 3.75
N ASP A 194 -7.31 0.50 4.13
CA ASP A 194 -6.43 1.60 4.55
C ASP A 194 -7.18 2.54 5.52
N ALA A 195 -7.69 1.90 6.59
CA ALA A 195 -8.70 2.51 7.46
C ALA A 195 -8.04 3.40 8.52
N HIS A 196 -8.24 4.69 8.38
CA HIS A 196 -7.80 5.70 9.36
C HIS A 196 -8.84 6.00 10.43
N THR A 197 -10.05 5.46 10.30
CA THR A 197 -11.14 5.61 11.29
C THR A 197 -11.94 4.32 11.42
N PRO A 198 -12.57 4.06 12.59
CA PRO A 198 -13.38 2.86 12.82
C PRO A 198 -14.55 2.69 11.83
N GLU A 199 -15.13 3.80 11.35
CA GLU A 199 -16.29 3.81 10.45
C GLU A 199 -15.96 3.15 9.11
N LYS A 200 -14.69 3.19 8.67
CA LYS A 200 -14.24 2.58 7.42
C LYS A 200 -14.43 1.06 7.40
N TYR A 201 -14.34 0.39 8.53
CA TYR A 201 -14.58 -1.06 8.61
C TYR A 201 -16.04 -1.46 8.37
N ALA A 202 -16.97 -0.54 8.50
CA ALA A 202 -18.40 -0.76 8.23
C ALA A 202 -18.81 -0.39 6.79
N ASP A 203 -17.97 0.32 6.04
CA ASP A 203 -18.24 0.79 4.69
C ASP A 203 -18.06 -0.33 3.67
N LYS A 204 -19.13 -1.08 3.41
CA LYS A 204 -19.13 -2.14 2.39
C LYS A 204 -19.32 -1.60 0.96
N LYS A 205 -19.78 -0.36 0.81
CA LYS A 205 -20.06 0.21 -0.52
C LYS A 205 -18.78 0.42 -1.33
N CYS A 206 -17.65 0.67 -0.67
CA CYS A 206 -16.38 0.83 -1.35
C CYS A 206 -15.98 -0.42 -2.16
N PHE A 207 -16.26 -1.62 -1.66
CA PHE A 207 -16.00 -2.87 -2.39
C PHE A 207 -16.90 -2.97 -3.63
N GLU A 208 -18.21 -2.66 -3.49
CA GLU A 208 -19.16 -2.69 -4.60
C GLU A 208 -18.78 -1.70 -5.70
N ILE A 209 -18.37 -0.49 -5.33
CA ILE A 209 -17.91 0.54 -6.29
C ILE A 209 -16.71 0.02 -7.08
N VAL A 210 -15.70 -0.53 -6.42
CA VAL A 210 -14.51 -1.03 -7.10
C VAL A 210 -14.85 -2.20 -8.01
N ASP A 211 -15.64 -3.17 -7.54
CA ASP A 211 -16.01 -4.33 -8.31
C ASP A 211 -16.84 -3.98 -9.56
N HIS A 212 -17.73 -3.00 -9.46
CA HIS A 212 -18.63 -2.64 -10.55
C HIS A 212 -18.11 -1.54 -11.49
N GLU A 213 -17.23 -0.66 -11.01
CA GLU A 213 -16.80 0.48 -11.81
C GLU A 213 -15.33 0.40 -12.23
N ILE A 214 -14.46 -0.22 -11.42
CA ILE A 214 -13.01 -0.17 -11.64
C ILE A 214 -12.48 -1.48 -12.20
N VAL A 215 -12.72 -2.59 -11.50
CA VAL A 215 -12.18 -3.89 -11.91
C VAL A 215 -13.21 -4.79 -12.61
N TYR A 216 -14.36 -4.23 -12.97
CA TYR A 216 -15.43 -4.94 -13.69
C TYR A 216 -14.90 -5.67 -14.92
N GLY A 217 -15.21 -6.97 -15.01
CA GLY A 217 -14.87 -7.83 -16.14
C GLY A 217 -13.38 -8.22 -16.23
N LEU A 218 -12.54 -7.84 -15.23
CA LEU A 218 -11.15 -8.27 -15.14
C LEU A 218 -11.03 -9.60 -14.40
N ASN A 219 -10.16 -10.47 -14.88
CA ASN A 219 -9.86 -11.77 -14.28
C ASN A 219 -8.64 -11.67 -13.33
N LEU A 220 -8.80 -10.97 -12.21
CA LEU A 220 -7.74 -10.80 -11.22
C LEU A 220 -7.69 -11.98 -10.24
N HIS A 221 -6.50 -12.38 -9.82
CA HIS A 221 -6.26 -13.42 -8.83
C HIS A 221 -6.57 -12.90 -7.41
N LYS A 222 -7.85 -12.63 -7.11
CA LYS A 222 -8.28 -12.07 -5.83
C LYS A 222 -8.12 -13.08 -4.69
N ARG A 223 -7.39 -12.69 -3.64
CA ARG A 223 -7.30 -13.42 -2.38
C ARG A 223 -8.12 -12.75 -1.29
N THR A 224 -8.84 -13.56 -0.52
CA THR A 224 -9.63 -13.11 0.63
C THR A 224 -8.89 -13.31 1.96
N LYS A 225 -7.76 -14.01 1.95
CA LYS A 225 -6.95 -14.30 3.13
C LYS A 225 -5.48 -14.10 2.83
N LEU A 226 -4.84 -13.25 3.60
CA LEU A 226 -3.39 -13.11 3.64
C LEU A 226 -2.83 -14.10 4.65
N MET A 227 -1.84 -14.89 4.24
CA MET A 227 -1.07 -15.74 5.13
C MET A 227 0.35 -15.16 5.16
N PHE A 228 0.70 -14.55 6.27
CA PHE A 228 2.09 -14.20 6.54
C PHE A 228 2.74 -15.40 7.20
N GLU A 229 3.73 -15.99 6.55
CA GLU A 229 4.54 -17.03 7.18
C GLU A 229 5.28 -16.38 8.36
N LYS A 230 5.11 -16.97 9.57
CA LYS A 230 5.97 -16.55 10.68
C LYS A 230 7.40 -16.86 10.27
N LYS A 231 8.20 -15.83 10.11
CA LYS A 231 9.66 -16.00 10.03
C LYS A 231 10.11 -16.55 11.39
N LEU A 232 10.57 -17.81 11.38
CA LEU A 232 11.16 -18.49 12.54
C LEU A 232 12.52 -17.90 12.85
#